data_d82c9f8a2d2fc13bc8aa5344179fc3cd
#
_entry.id   d82c9f8a2d2fc13bc8aa5344179fc3cd
#
_cell.length_a   1.000
_cell.length_b   1.000
_cell.length_c   1.000
_cell.angle_alpha   90.00
_cell.angle_beta   90.00
_cell.angle_gamma   90.00
#
_symmetry.space_group_name_H-M   'P 1'
#
loop_
_entity.id
_entity.type
_entity.pdbx_description
1 polymer ?
#
loop_
_entity_poly.entity_id
_entity_poly.type
_entity_poly.pdbx_seq_one_letter_code
_entity_poly.pdbx_strand_id
1 'polypeptide(L)'
;FDSRMYVPITLVFDKFLPAMFRQFAGDNVRIIYVQVEADADMEMVIQQIQLKLATSKDVAVDELPFTMQTQQDIIDTQGAATEAFRNLLAWVAGVSLLVGGIGIMNIMLVSVTERTREIGIRQSVGATPNDIRLQFLTEALMLSLVGGLIGIAFGVGGSFLFGSTSDMRTVIVPSSIGLAFGSAAAVGIFFGFFPANKAAQLDPIEALRHE
;
A
#
# COMPACT_ATOMS: atom_id res chain seq x y z
N PHE A 1 -20.97 0.82 29.35
CA PHE A 1 -20.68 1.31 30.71
C PHE A 1 -19.29 1.91 30.70
N ASP A 2 -19.21 3.22 30.92
CA ASP A 2 -17.93 3.91 31.05
C ASP A 2 -17.32 3.50 32.40
N SER A 3 -16.22 2.73 32.36
CA SER A 3 -15.50 2.27 33.55
C SER A 3 -14.54 3.34 34.11
N ARG A 4 -14.63 4.59 33.64
CA ARG A 4 -13.78 5.69 34.10
C ARG A 4 -14.28 6.28 35.39
N MET A 5 -13.40 6.37 36.37
CA MET A 5 -13.68 7.03 37.64
C MET A 5 -13.19 8.47 37.57
N TYR A 6 -14.08 9.41 37.76
CA TYR A 6 -13.76 10.84 37.83
C TYR A 6 -13.49 11.21 39.28
N VAL A 7 -12.29 11.72 39.53
CA VAL A 7 -11.87 12.07 40.89
C VAL A 7 -11.38 13.54 40.87
N PRO A 8 -11.75 14.37 41.88
CA PRO A 8 -11.22 15.71 41.99
C PRO A 8 -9.68 15.69 42.06
N ILE A 9 -9.03 16.59 41.32
CA ILE A 9 -7.58 16.65 41.22
C ILE A 9 -6.91 16.86 42.58
N THR A 10 -7.53 17.64 43.44
CA THR A 10 -7.07 17.89 44.84
C THR A 10 -7.01 16.61 45.66
N LEU A 11 -7.97 15.70 45.48
CA LEU A 11 -8.01 14.41 46.17
C LEU A 11 -6.92 13.45 45.65
N VAL A 12 -6.59 13.52 44.36
CA VAL A 12 -5.47 12.77 43.78
C VAL A 12 -4.15 13.22 44.41
N PHE A 13 -3.91 14.52 44.50
CA PHE A 13 -2.70 15.08 45.11
C PHE A 13 -2.62 14.78 46.61
N ASP A 14 -3.75 14.80 47.34
CA ASP A 14 -3.74 14.62 48.78
C ASP A 14 -3.70 13.17 49.25
N LYS A 15 -4.32 12.24 48.49
CA LYS A 15 -4.51 10.86 48.96
C LYS A 15 -3.75 9.81 48.13
N PHE A 16 -3.50 10.07 46.88
CA PHE A 16 -2.92 9.06 45.99
C PHE A 16 -1.43 9.29 45.67
N LEU A 17 -0.92 10.50 45.81
CA LEU A 17 0.49 10.76 45.61
C LEU A 17 1.28 10.62 46.93
N PRO A 18 2.32 9.77 46.99
CA PRO A 18 3.26 9.73 48.12
C PRO A 18 3.88 11.10 48.39
N ALA A 19 4.14 11.42 49.65
CA ALA A 19 4.67 12.74 50.08
C ALA A 19 5.96 13.14 49.34
N MET A 20 6.78 12.17 48.97
CA MET A 20 8.00 12.36 48.18
C MET A 20 7.73 12.91 46.77
N PHE A 21 6.63 12.52 46.14
CA PHE A 21 6.27 12.97 44.80
C PHE A 21 5.49 14.29 44.78
N ARG A 22 4.90 14.71 45.90
CA ARG A 22 4.22 16.01 46.01
C ARG A 22 5.15 17.19 45.74
N GLN A 23 6.42 17.08 46.12
CA GLN A 23 7.41 18.14 45.91
C GLN A 23 7.85 18.25 44.44
N PHE A 24 7.77 17.12 43.67
CA PHE A 24 8.18 17.08 42.26
C PHE A 24 6.99 17.17 41.29
N ALA A 25 5.80 16.80 41.70
CA ALA A 25 4.64 16.78 40.84
C ALA A 25 4.02 18.15 40.59
N GLY A 26 4.19 19.10 41.53
CA GLY A 26 3.61 20.46 41.43
C GLY A 26 2.13 20.44 41.00
N ASP A 27 1.54 21.58 40.80
CA ASP A 27 0.20 21.72 40.19
C ASP A 27 0.23 21.55 38.65
N ASN A 28 0.99 20.56 38.16
CA ASN A 28 1.15 20.37 36.72
C ASN A 28 0.08 19.43 36.16
N VAL A 29 -0.76 19.96 35.33
CA VAL A 29 -1.72 19.19 34.55
C VAL A 29 -1.04 18.70 33.26
N ARG A 30 -1.05 17.40 33.00
CA ARG A 30 -0.39 16.83 31.83
C ARG A 30 -1.19 17.03 30.54
N ILE A 31 -2.51 16.88 30.60
CA ILE A 31 -3.42 16.96 29.46
C ILE A 31 -4.68 17.68 29.88
N ILE A 32 -5.10 18.63 29.09
CA ILE A 32 -6.38 19.34 29.23
C ILE A 32 -7.21 19.01 28.01
N TYR A 33 -8.37 18.42 28.22
CA TYR A 33 -9.36 18.20 27.16
C TYR A 33 -10.35 19.37 27.17
N VAL A 34 -10.48 20.01 26.01
CA VAL A 34 -11.43 21.10 25.81
C VAL A 34 -12.48 20.63 24.81
N GLN A 35 -13.74 20.67 25.21
CA GLN A 35 -14.85 20.43 24.31
C GLN A 35 -15.33 21.75 23.74
N VAL A 36 -15.36 21.84 22.41
CA VAL A 36 -15.79 23.01 21.66
C VAL A 36 -17.17 22.75 21.10
N GLU A 37 -18.01 23.78 21.03
CA GLU A 37 -19.33 23.70 20.42
C GLU A 37 -19.21 23.45 18.91
N ALA A 38 -20.16 22.68 18.33
CA ALA A 38 -20.03 22.20 16.95
C ALA A 38 -19.97 23.32 15.89
N ASP A 39 -20.55 24.47 16.18
CA ASP A 39 -20.61 25.63 15.27
C ASP A 39 -19.48 26.64 15.49
N ALA A 40 -18.57 26.40 16.44
CA ALA A 40 -17.49 27.32 16.75
C ALA A 40 -16.30 27.15 15.78
N ASP A 41 -15.71 28.27 15.38
CA ASP A 41 -14.48 28.29 14.61
C ASP A 41 -13.33 27.77 15.47
N MET A 42 -12.84 26.59 15.13
CA MET A 42 -11.79 25.89 15.88
C MET A 42 -10.50 26.72 15.96
N GLU A 43 -10.13 27.40 14.88
CA GLU A 43 -8.93 28.19 14.79
C GLU A 43 -8.96 29.39 15.76
N MET A 44 -10.13 30.03 15.82
CA MET A 44 -10.37 31.15 16.76
C MET A 44 -10.33 30.68 18.22
N VAL A 45 -10.90 29.51 18.52
CA VAL A 45 -10.86 28.92 19.87
C VAL A 45 -9.44 28.57 20.29
N ILE A 46 -8.64 27.97 19.40
CA ILE A 46 -7.24 27.66 19.64
C ILE A 46 -6.47 28.94 20.00
N GLN A 47 -6.63 30.00 19.21
CA GLN A 47 -5.97 31.29 19.47
C GLN A 47 -6.38 31.88 20.83
N GLN A 48 -7.65 31.82 21.19
CA GLN A 48 -8.15 32.30 22.47
C GLN A 48 -7.56 31.52 23.66
N ILE A 49 -7.45 30.18 23.50
CA ILE A 49 -6.84 29.33 24.53
C ILE A 49 -5.34 29.65 24.67
N GLN A 50 -4.63 29.80 23.55
CA GLN A 50 -3.22 30.18 23.56
C GLN A 50 -2.99 31.50 24.25
N LEU A 51 -3.77 32.52 23.91
CA LEU A 51 -3.66 33.85 24.55
C LEU A 51 -3.95 33.80 26.05
N LYS A 52 -5.00 33.06 26.46
CA LYS A 52 -5.31 32.92 27.90
C LYS A 52 -4.22 32.22 28.69
N LEU A 53 -3.66 31.13 28.10
CA LEU A 53 -2.60 30.36 28.73
C LEU A 53 -1.27 31.13 28.75
N ALA A 54 -0.93 31.84 27.69
CA ALA A 54 0.22 32.72 27.60
C ALA A 54 0.16 33.83 28.68
N THR A 55 -1.00 34.48 28.77
CA THR A 55 -1.25 35.51 29.81
C THR A 55 -1.20 34.93 31.24
N SER A 56 -1.70 33.71 31.45
CA SER A 56 -1.69 33.04 32.76
C SER A 56 -0.29 32.58 33.17
N LYS A 57 0.60 32.31 32.23
CA LYS A 57 1.98 31.87 32.46
C LYS A 57 3.01 33.00 32.35
N ASP A 58 2.58 34.18 31.95
CA ASP A 58 3.42 35.35 31.69
C ASP A 58 4.56 35.06 30.69
N VAL A 59 4.22 34.34 29.61
CA VAL A 59 5.12 33.97 28.50
C VAL A 59 4.52 34.38 27.18
N ALA A 60 5.36 34.53 26.15
CA ALA A 60 4.88 34.79 24.81
C ALA A 60 4.18 33.55 24.22
N VAL A 61 3.27 33.74 23.25
CA VAL A 61 2.48 32.65 22.68
C VAL A 61 3.36 31.59 21.96
N ASP A 62 4.46 32.02 21.39
CA ASP A 62 5.48 31.19 20.73
C ASP A 62 6.41 30.43 21.71
N GLU A 63 6.44 30.82 22.97
CA GLU A 63 7.23 30.18 24.05
C GLU A 63 6.38 29.22 24.92
N LEU A 64 5.13 28.94 24.54
CA LEU A 64 4.26 28.05 25.31
C LEU A 64 4.82 26.62 25.36
N PRO A 65 5.02 26.02 26.55
CA PRO A 65 5.63 24.68 26.71
C PRO A 65 4.65 23.56 26.50
N PHE A 66 3.65 23.72 25.62
CA PHE A 66 2.66 22.70 25.31
C PHE A 66 2.25 22.79 23.84
N THR A 67 1.82 21.65 23.31
CA THR A 67 1.28 21.52 21.96
C THR A 67 -0.22 21.30 22.03
N MET A 68 -0.97 22.04 21.23
CA MET A 68 -2.39 21.78 21.04
C MET A 68 -2.56 20.84 19.86
N GLN A 69 -3.40 19.84 20.03
CA GLN A 69 -3.80 18.92 18.97
C GLN A 69 -5.31 18.88 18.89
N THR A 70 -5.82 19.12 17.71
CA THR A 70 -7.23 18.92 17.42
C THR A 70 -7.49 17.46 17.06
N GLN A 71 -8.75 17.04 17.13
CA GLN A 71 -9.14 15.72 16.65
C GLN A 71 -8.89 15.58 15.13
N GLN A 72 -8.98 16.68 14.39
CA GLN A 72 -8.67 16.73 12.97
C GLN A 72 -7.18 16.47 12.70
N ASP A 73 -6.28 17.07 13.47
CA ASP A 73 -4.84 16.85 13.34
C ASP A 73 -4.45 15.37 13.55
N ILE A 74 -5.16 14.70 14.48
CA ILE A 74 -4.94 13.27 14.72
C ILE A 74 -5.40 12.45 13.53
N ILE A 75 -6.59 12.77 12.97
CA ILE A 75 -7.14 12.10 11.79
C ILE A 75 -6.23 12.32 10.59
N ASP A 76 -5.78 13.53 10.37
CA ASP A 76 -4.90 13.90 9.25
C ASP A 76 -3.53 13.21 9.37
N THR A 77 -2.98 13.15 10.57
CA THR A 77 -1.72 12.44 10.83
C THR A 77 -1.86 10.94 10.57
N GLN A 78 -2.96 10.33 11.03
CA GLN A 78 -3.24 8.91 10.74
C GLN A 78 -3.50 8.68 9.26
N GLY A 79 -4.19 9.60 8.60
CA GLY A 79 -4.42 9.59 7.16
C GLY A 79 -3.10 9.62 6.37
N ALA A 80 -2.22 10.56 6.72
CA ALA A 80 -0.90 10.68 6.10
C ALA A 80 -0.02 9.43 6.31
N ALA A 81 -0.03 8.86 7.52
CA ALA A 81 0.68 7.61 7.80
C ALA A 81 0.14 6.45 6.96
N THR A 82 -1.19 6.31 6.87
CA THR A 82 -1.85 5.28 6.06
C THR A 82 -1.52 5.44 4.57
N GLU A 83 -1.50 6.67 4.07
CA GLU A 83 -1.12 6.96 2.68
C GLU A 83 0.35 6.62 2.41
N ALA A 84 1.25 6.94 3.33
CA ALA A 84 2.66 6.56 3.22
C ALA A 84 2.84 5.04 3.15
N PHE A 85 2.15 4.27 4.01
CA PHE A 85 2.16 2.80 3.95
C PHE A 85 1.57 2.27 2.64
N ARG A 86 0.46 2.83 2.16
CA ARG A 86 -0.13 2.44 0.88
C ARG A 86 0.83 2.67 -0.28
N ASN A 87 1.51 3.80 -0.31
CA ASN A 87 2.49 4.13 -1.33
C ASN A 87 3.69 3.17 -1.27
N LEU A 88 4.20 2.88 -0.08
CA LEU A 88 5.28 1.90 0.11
C LEU A 88 4.89 0.51 -0.42
N LEU A 89 3.69 0.02 -0.06
CA LEU A 89 3.19 -1.26 -0.55
C LEU A 89 3.00 -1.27 -2.06
N ALA A 90 2.55 -0.15 -2.66
CA ALA A 90 2.42 -0.01 -4.11
C ALA A 90 3.79 -0.09 -4.81
N TRP A 91 4.82 0.52 -4.25
CA TRP A 91 6.19 0.38 -4.76
C TRP A 91 6.71 -1.05 -4.68
N VAL A 92 6.52 -1.73 -3.56
CA VAL A 92 6.90 -3.14 -3.38
C VAL A 92 6.16 -4.02 -4.40
N ALA A 93 4.86 -3.82 -4.57
CA ALA A 93 4.06 -4.53 -5.57
C ALA A 93 4.57 -4.25 -7.00
N GLY A 94 4.88 -3.00 -7.33
CA GLY A 94 5.44 -2.62 -8.63
C GLY A 94 6.77 -3.32 -8.93
N VAL A 95 7.69 -3.31 -7.97
CA VAL A 95 8.97 -4.04 -8.12
C VAL A 95 8.73 -5.55 -8.27
N SER A 96 7.82 -6.13 -7.49
CA SER A 96 7.47 -7.55 -7.60
C SER A 96 6.90 -7.91 -8.97
N LEU A 97 6.05 -7.04 -9.54
CA LEU A 97 5.53 -7.21 -10.90
C LEU A 97 6.63 -7.13 -11.96
N LEU A 98 7.59 -6.21 -11.82
CA LEU A 98 8.74 -6.12 -12.73
C LEU A 98 9.59 -7.41 -12.68
N VAL A 99 9.90 -7.91 -11.49
CA VAL A 99 10.67 -9.15 -11.32
C VAL A 99 9.92 -10.34 -11.91
N GLY A 100 8.60 -10.44 -11.64
CA GLY A 100 7.74 -11.47 -12.22
C GLY A 100 7.67 -11.38 -13.75
N GLY A 101 7.57 -10.18 -14.30
CA GLY A 101 7.58 -9.93 -15.74
C GLY A 101 8.90 -10.34 -16.41
N ILE A 102 10.03 -10.03 -15.79
CA ILE A 102 11.35 -10.50 -16.25
C ILE A 102 11.40 -12.04 -16.21
N GLY A 103 10.78 -12.67 -15.21
CA GLY A 103 10.64 -14.12 -15.13
C GLY A 103 9.86 -14.69 -16.32
N ILE A 104 8.73 -14.10 -16.68
CA ILE A 104 7.94 -14.47 -17.86
C ILE A 104 8.78 -14.32 -19.13
N MET A 105 9.45 -13.20 -19.30
CA MET A 105 10.32 -12.93 -20.43
C MET A 105 11.40 -14.00 -20.58
N ASN A 106 12.06 -14.38 -19.49
CA ASN A 106 13.13 -15.39 -19.51
C ASN A 106 12.59 -16.77 -19.88
N ILE A 107 11.45 -17.19 -19.31
CA ILE A 107 10.80 -18.45 -19.64
C ILE A 107 10.44 -18.47 -21.14
N MET A 108 9.87 -17.38 -21.64
CA MET A 108 9.49 -17.27 -23.06
C MET A 108 10.70 -17.29 -24.00
N LEU A 109 11.82 -16.64 -23.63
CA LEU A 109 13.05 -16.67 -24.41
C LEU A 109 13.61 -18.10 -24.50
N VAL A 110 13.60 -18.85 -23.40
CA VAL A 110 13.99 -20.27 -23.40
C VAL A 110 13.03 -21.08 -24.28
N SER A 111 11.73 -20.92 -24.13
CA SER A 111 10.71 -21.60 -24.95
C SER A 111 10.89 -21.31 -26.44
N VAL A 112 11.20 -20.08 -26.84
CA VAL A 112 11.48 -19.73 -28.24
C VAL A 112 12.72 -20.47 -28.75
N THR A 113 13.80 -20.52 -27.96
CA THR A 113 15.04 -21.23 -28.37
C THR A 113 14.82 -22.75 -28.49
N GLU A 114 14.09 -23.35 -27.54
CA GLU A 114 13.77 -24.80 -27.62
C GLU A 114 12.85 -25.16 -28.80
N ARG A 115 11.98 -24.23 -29.21
CA ARG A 115 11.03 -24.44 -30.32
C ARG A 115 11.48 -23.80 -31.64
N THR A 116 12.74 -23.39 -31.75
CA THR A 116 13.27 -22.71 -32.96
C THR A 116 12.98 -23.50 -34.25
N ARG A 117 13.23 -24.81 -34.27
CA ARG A 117 12.99 -25.68 -35.40
C ARG A 117 11.48 -25.79 -35.76
N GLU A 118 10.63 -25.86 -34.77
CA GLU A 118 9.16 -25.89 -34.96
C GLU A 118 8.66 -24.58 -35.59
N ILE A 119 9.17 -23.44 -35.11
CA ILE A 119 8.87 -22.11 -35.67
C ILE A 119 9.30 -22.03 -37.13
N GLY A 120 10.52 -22.50 -37.44
CA GLY A 120 11.04 -22.55 -38.79
C GLY A 120 10.19 -23.41 -39.75
N ILE A 121 9.71 -24.56 -39.29
CA ILE A 121 8.79 -25.41 -40.07
C ILE A 121 7.47 -24.69 -40.36
N ARG A 122 6.86 -24.02 -39.35
CA ARG A 122 5.60 -23.28 -39.54
C ARG A 122 5.76 -22.15 -40.55
N GLN A 123 6.85 -21.39 -40.46
CA GLN A 123 7.15 -20.30 -41.42
C GLN A 123 7.41 -20.84 -42.84
N SER A 124 8.08 -21.98 -42.97
CA SER A 124 8.33 -22.64 -44.27
C SER A 124 7.05 -23.15 -44.95
N VAL A 125 6.02 -23.49 -44.17
CA VAL A 125 4.69 -23.91 -44.66
C VAL A 125 3.75 -22.72 -44.88
N GLY A 126 4.19 -21.47 -44.59
CA GLY A 126 3.47 -20.25 -44.92
C GLY A 126 2.89 -19.46 -43.72
N ALA A 127 3.26 -19.79 -42.49
CA ALA A 127 2.88 -18.97 -41.35
C ALA A 127 3.56 -17.60 -41.45
N THR A 128 2.77 -16.55 -41.24
CA THR A 128 3.32 -15.18 -41.26
C THR A 128 4.04 -14.85 -39.94
N PRO A 129 5.00 -13.91 -39.94
CA PRO A 129 5.64 -13.44 -38.72
C PRO A 129 4.62 -12.94 -37.65
N ASN A 130 3.49 -12.39 -38.10
CA ASN A 130 2.43 -11.97 -37.21
C ASN A 130 1.70 -13.12 -36.49
N ASP A 131 1.52 -14.25 -37.22
CA ASP A 131 0.90 -15.44 -36.60
C ASP A 131 1.77 -15.99 -35.49
N ILE A 132 3.09 -16.06 -35.73
CA ILE A 132 4.06 -16.50 -34.71
C ILE A 132 4.09 -15.52 -33.53
N ARG A 133 4.14 -14.22 -33.83
CA ARG A 133 4.13 -13.18 -32.74
C ARG A 133 2.87 -13.30 -31.89
N LEU A 134 1.70 -13.39 -32.51
CA LEU A 134 0.42 -13.48 -31.81
C LEU A 134 0.34 -14.74 -30.96
N GLN A 135 0.82 -15.87 -31.49
CA GLN A 135 0.85 -17.15 -30.76
C GLN A 135 1.68 -17.01 -29.46
N PHE A 136 2.93 -16.55 -29.54
CA PHE A 136 3.79 -16.39 -28.34
C PHE A 136 3.28 -15.30 -27.40
N LEU A 137 2.68 -14.24 -27.92
CA LEU A 137 2.09 -13.19 -27.10
C LEU A 137 0.87 -13.69 -26.32
N THR A 138 0.03 -14.51 -26.94
CA THR A 138 -1.11 -15.14 -26.26
C THR A 138 -0.65 -16.16 -25.22
N GLU A 139 0.44 -16.90 -25.47
CA GLU A 139 1.03 -17.82 -24.49
C GLU A 139 1.54 -17.05 -23.25
N ALA A 140 2.26 -15.93 -23.45
CA ALA A 140 2.70 -15.08 -22.36
C ALA A 140 1.53 -14.45 -21.58
N LEU A 141 0.50 -14.00 -22.30
CA LEU A 141 -0.71 -13.44 -21.69
C LEU A 141 -1.44 -14.50 -20.85
N MET A 142 -1.62 -15.72 -21.36
CA MET A 142 -2.25 -16.80 -20.61
C MET A 142 -1.46 -17.16 -19.36
N LEU A 143 -0.13 -17.21 -19.44
CA LEU A 143 0.72 -17.49 -18.30
C LEU A 143 0.57 -16.41 -17.20
N SER A 144 0.56 -15.14 -17.61
CA SER A 144 0.38 -14.03 -16.67
C SER A 144 -1.03 -13.97 -16.08
N LEU A 145 -2.08 -14.27 -16.83
CA LEU A 145 -3.46 -14.30 -16.34
C LEU A 145 -3.68 -15.45 -15.36
N VAL A 146 -3.14 -16.63 -15.62
CA VAL A 146 -3.19 -17.76 -14.66
C VAL A 146 -2.47 -17.38 -13.36
N GLY A 147 -1.26 -16.83 -13.47
CA GLY A 147 -0.53 -16.32 -12.30
C GLY A 147 -1.31 -15.23 -11.56
N GLY A 148 -1.93 -14.31 -12.29
CA GLY A 148 -2.77 -13.25 -11.75
C GLY A 148 -4.00 -13.77 -11.00
N LEU A 149 -4.70 -14.77 -11.55
CA LEU A 149 -5.83 -15.42 -10.88
C LEU A 149 -5.41 -16.12 -9.58
N ILE A 150 -4.30 -16.83 -9.62
CA ILE A 150 -3.72 -17.47 -8.43
C ILE A 150 -3.36 -16.39 -7.40
N GLY A 151 -2.71 -15.31 -7.82
CA GLY A 151 -2.39 -14.18 -6.94
C GLY A 151 -3.61 -13.52 -6.30
N ILE A 152 -4.69 -13.32 -7.08
CA ILE A 152 -5.97 -12.80 -6.56
C ILE A 152 -6.57 -13.79 -5.54
N ALA A 153 -6.56 -15.08 -5.84
CA ALA A 153 -7.08 -16.10 -4.90
C ALA A 153 -6.31 -16.09 -3.57
N PHE A 154 -4.97 -16.00 -3.62
CA PHE A 154 -4.14 -15.88 -2.41
C PHE A 154 -4.36 -14.54 -1.69
N GLY A 155 -4.51 -13.43 -2.41
CA GLY A 155 -4.78 -12.13 -1.84
C GLY A 155 -6.12 -12.07 -1.10
N VAL A 156 -7.18 -12.56 -1.74
CA VAL A 156 -8.53 -12.63 -1.17
C VAL A 156 -8.56 -13.63 0.00
N GLY A 157 -8.02 -14.83 -0.18
CA GLY A 157 -7.97 -15.86 0.86
C GLY A 157 -7.14 -15.40 2.06
N GLY A 158 -5.99 -14.78 1.84
CA GLY A 158 -5.16 -14.21 2.89
C GLY A 158 -5.87 -13.08 3.66
N SER A 159 -6.64 -12.24 2.96
CA SER A 159 -7.44 -11.19 3.60
C SER A 159 -8.52 -11.77 4.53
N PHE A 160 -9.19 -12.85 4.12
CA PHE A 160 -10.16 -13.54 4.99
C PHE A 160 -9.49 -14.18 6.20
N LEU A 161 -8.37 -14.86 6.03
CA LEU A 161 -7.62 -15.48 7.13
C LEU A 161 -7.14 -14.42 8.13
N PHE A 162 -6.61 -13.31 7.64
CA PHE A 162 -6.17 -12.21 8.50
C PHE A 162 -7.33 -11.57 9.26
N GLY A 163 -8.46 -11.33 8.59
CA GLY A 163 -9.66 -10.78 9.23
C GLY A 163 -10.28 -11.70 10.29
N SER A 164 -10.13 -13.03 10.16
CA SER A 164 -10.62 -14.00 11.15
C SER A 164 -9.69 -14.15 12.36
N THR A 165 -8.41 -13.83 12.23
CA THR A 165 -7.40 -14.01 13.27
C THR A 165 -7.09 -12.70 14.02
N SER A 166 -7.30 -11.57 13.37
CA SER A 166 -7.06 -10.22 13.92
C SER A 166 -8.40 -9.53 14.14
N ASP A 167 -8.52 -8.73 15.20
CA ASP A 167 -9.70 -7.87 15.43
C ASP A 167 -9.85 -6.75 14.38
N MET A 168 -9.04 -6.79 13.32
CA MET A 168 -9.07 -5.82 12.24
C MET A 168 -10.08 -6.21 11.14
N ARG A 169 -10.98 -5.30 10.85
CA ARG A 169 -11.98 -5.49 9.79
C ARG A 169 -11.35 -5.29 8.42
N THR A 170 -11.16 -6.38 7.67
CA THR A 170 -10.67 -6.33 6.30
C THR A 170 -11.84 -6.11 5.34
N VAL A 171 -11.69 -5.17 4.41
CA VAL A 171 -12.69 -4.88 3.36
C VAL A 171 -12.03 -5.08 2.00
N ILE A 172 -12.58 -6.00 1.21
CA ILE A 172 -12.13 -6.23 -0.16
C ILE A 172 -12.86 -5.25 -1.06
N VAL A 173 -12.10 -4.39 -1.73
CA VAL A 173 -12.63 -3.42 -2.69
C VAL A 173 -12.65 -4.08 -4.08
N PRO A 174 -13.80 -4.23 -4.75
CA PRO A 174 -13.91 -4.90 -6.07
C PRO A 174 -13.00 -4.29 -7.15
N SER A 175 -12.77 -2.98 -7.11
CA SER A 175 -11.88 -2.32 -8.07
C SER A 175 -10.42 -2.77 -7.95
N SER A 176 -9.96 -3.21 -6.77
CA SER A 176 -8.60 -3.73 -6.59
C SER A 176 -8.40 -5.07 -7.31
N ILE A 177 -9.44 -5.90 -7.40
CA ILE A 177 -9.40 -7.16 -8.16
C ILE A 177 -9.25 -6.85 -9.66
N GLY A 178 -10.03 -5.88 -10.18
CA GLY A 178 -9.91 -5.44 -11.57
C GLY A 178 -8.54 -4.86 -11.88
N LEU A 179 -7.97 -4.06 -10.96
CA LEU A 179 -6.63 -3.51 -11.10
C LEU A 179 -5.56 -4.62 -11.11
N ALA A 180 -5.67 -5.60 -10.21
CA ALA A 180 -4.73 -6.72 -10.15
C ALA A 180 -4.76 -7.57 -11.44
N PHE A 181 -5.96 -7.87 -11.96
CA PHE A 181 -6.12 -8.61 -13.20
C PHE A 181 -5.60 -7.83 -14.41
N GLY A 182 -5.92 -6.54 -14.49
CA GLY A 182 -5.45 -5.65 -15.56
C GLY A 182 -3.93 -5.47 -15.53
N SER A 183 -3.32 -5.34 -14.35
CA SER A 183 -1.86 -5.25 -14.21
C SER A 183 -1.16 -6.56 -14.61
N ALA A 184 -1.72 -7.72 -14.26
CA ALA A 184 -1.19 -9.01 -14.69
C ALA A 184 -1.23 -9.15 -16.24
N ALA A 185 -2.33 -8.77 -16.88
CA ALA A 185 -2.45 -8.74 -18.33
C ALA A 185 -1.42 -7.80 -18.98
N ALA A 186 -1.27 -6.59 -18.43
CA ALA A 186 -0.31 -5.61 -18.94
C ALA A 186 1.14 -6.12 -18.85
N VAL A 187 1.50 -6.75 -17.73
CA VAL A 187 2.82 -7.37 -17.53
C VAL A 187 3.05 -8.50 -18.53
N GLY A 188 2.06 -9.38 -18.74
CA GLY A 188 2.16 -10.47 -19.72
C GLY A 188 2.39 -9.96 -21.15
N ILE A 189 1.65 -8.93 -21.55
CA ILE A 189 1.80 -8.32 -22.87
C ILE A 189 3.16 -7.62 -23.00
N PHE A 190 3.54 -6.80 -22.02
CA PHE A 190 4.76 -6.01 -22.09
C PHE A 190 6.01 -6.89 -22.13
N PHE A 191 6.14 -7.84 -21.21
CA PHE A 191 7.32 -8.69 -21.11
C PHE A 191 7.27 -9.85 -22.11
N GLY A 192 6.09 -10.28 -22.59
CA GLY A 192 5.92 -11.27 -23.64
C GLY A 192 6.20 -10.73 -25.05
N PHE A 193 6.08 -9.41 -25.24
CA PHE A 193 6.25 -8.81 -26.58
C PHE A 193 7.67 -9.00 -27.15
N PHE A 194 8.71 -8.83 -26.33
CA PHE A 194 10.10 -8.95 -26.79
C PHE A 194 10.41 -10.39 -27.28
N PRO A 195 10.18 -11.47 -26.50
CA PRO A 195 10.41 -12.83 -26.98
C PRO A 195 9.51 -13.22 -28.15
N ALA A 196 8.25 -12.79 -28.15
CA ALA A 196 7.34 -13.03 -29.26
C ALA A 196 7.82 -12.40 -30.57
N ASN A 197 8.33 -11.19 -30.50
CA ASN A 197 8.90 -10.51 -31.66
C ASN A 197 10.21 -11.18 -32.14
N LYS A 198 11.04 -11.65 -31.21
CA LYS A 198 12.25 -12.42 -31.53
C LYS A 198 11.90 -13.74 -32.26
N ALA A 199 10.88 -14.45 -31.79
CA ALA A 199 10.39 -15.66 -32.43
C ALA A 199 9.88 -15.39 -33.87
N ALA A 200 9.17 -14.27 -34.06
CA ALA A 200 8.62 -13.89 -35.37
C ALA A 200 9.67 -13.50 -36.42
N GLN A 201 10.85 -13.10 -35.98
CA GLN A 201 11.95 -12.65 -36.83
C GLN A 201 13.00 -13.73 -37.13
N LEU A 202 12.77 -14.96 -36.67
CA LEU A 202 13.66 -16.10 -37.02
C LEU A 202 13.67 -16.34 -38.51
N ASP A 203 14.87 -16.54 -39.09
CA ASP A 203 15.01 -16.99 -40.48
C ASP A 203 14.68 -18.48 -40.57
N PRO A 204 13.70 -18.89 -41.40
CA PRO A 204 13.33 -20.30 -41.57
C PRO A 204 14.52 -21.17 -41.93
N ILE A 205 15.46 -20.68 -42.74
CA ILE A 205 16.63 -21.44 -43.21
C ILE A 205 17.59 -21.70 -42.05
N GLU A 206 17.87 -20.67 -41.22
CA GLU A 206 18.72 -20.84 -40.07
C GLU A 206 18.06 -21.67 -38.97
N ALA A 207 16.75 -21.47 -38.77
CA ALA A 207 15.97 -22.25 -37.78
C ALA A 207 15.93 -23.78 -38.09
N LEU A 208 15.93 -24.16 -39.35
CA LEU A 208 15.96 -25.58 -39.78
C LEU A 208 17.37 -26.19 -39.76
N ARG A 209 18.42 -25.35 -39.72
CA ARG A 209 19.84 -25.77 -39.66
C ARG A 209 20.36 -25.96 -38.26
N HIS A 210 19.66 -25.43 -37.26
CA HIS A 210 19.98 -25.63 -35.85
C HIS A 210 19.66 -27.07 -35.43
N GLU A 211 20.70 -27.87 -35.11
CA GLU A 211 20.62 -29.13 -34.41
C GLU A 211 20.50 -28.91 -32.90
#